data_56fbae8e88d5768fb626df9d23440718
#
_entry.id   56fbae8e88d5768fb626df9d23440718
#
_cell.length_a   1.000
_cell.length_b   1.000
_cell.length_c   1.000
_cell.angle_alpha   90.00
_cell.angle_beta   90.00
_cell.angle_gamma   90.00
#
_symmetry.space_group_name_H-M   'P 1'
#
loop_
_entity.id
_entity.type
_entity.pdbx_description
1 polymer ?
#
loop_
_entity_poly.entity_id
_entity_poly.type
_entity_poly.pdbx_seq_one_letter_code
_entity_poly.pdbx_strand_id
1 'polypeptide(L)'
;MKKKLDKFDMGILNILQKDCRISCKKIGAEIGLSETPVQLRIQHMYEDGYIKKFTAILDAKKVGFGLIGYVQAKLVEHTEESLTNFMTEAVKLEEVKECYHMSGAYDFLIRVAISDMDEYSQILLKKLAKLPGKPHFESFFVMSEGKCETGYVLGNRN
;
A
#
# COMPACT_ATOMS: atom_id res chain seq x y z
N MET A 1 11.29 -23.47 0.95
CA MET A 1 11.63 -22.59 2.10
C MET A 1 12.14 -21.28 1.57
N LYS A 2 11.53 -20.15 1.91
CA LYS A 2 12.07 -18.81 1.53
C LYS A 2 13.43 -18.64 2.20
N LYS A 3 14.45 -18.27 1.43
CA LYS A 3 15.80 -18.00 1.94
C LYS A 3 15.74 -16.82 2.89
N LYS A 4 16.26 -16.97 4.10
CA LYS A 4 16.34 -15.86 5.08
C LYS A 4 17.25 -14.78 4.54
N LEU A 5 16.84 -13.50 4.61
CA LEU A 5 17.65 -12.36 4.20
C LEU A 5 18.94 -12.31 5.00
N ASP A 6 20.07 -12.10 4.32
CA ASP A 6 21.36 -11.86 4.96
C ASP A 6 21.61 -10.34 5.16
N LYS A 7 22.75 -9.98 5.76
CA LYS A 7 23.12 -8.59 6.00
C LYS A 7 23.24 -7.75 4.71
N PHE A 8 23.66 -8.37 3.61
CA PHE A 8 23.78 -7.68 2.33
C PHE A 8 22.41 -7.45 1.71
N ASP A 9 21.51 -8.43 1.78
CA ASP A 9 20.12 -8.29 1.31
C ASP A 9 19.41 -7.17 2.06
N MET A 10 19.56 -7.10 3.38
CA MET A 10 19.00 -6.01 4.20
C MET A 10 19.63 -4.66 3.84
N GLY A 11 20.93 -4.59 3.59
CA GLY A 11 21.63 -3.38 3.13
C GLY A 11 21.07 -2.89 1.80
N ILE A 12 20.92 -3.77 0.81
CA ILE A 12 20.32 -3.47 -0.50
C ILE A 12 18.90 -2.92 -0.33
N LEU A 13 18.05 -3.61 0.45
CA LEU A 13 16.67 -3.19 0.66
C LEU A 13 16.58 -1.82 1.36
N ASN A 14 17.43 -1.54 2.35
CA ASN A 14 17.48 -0.24 3.03
C ASN A 14 17.87 0.92 2.08
N ILE A 15 18.69 0.65 1.09
CA ILE A 15 19.06 1.64 0.05
C ILE A 15 17.90 1.82 -0.93
N LEU A 16 17.36 0.72 -1.46
CA LEU A 16 16.28 0.73 -2.46
C LEU A 16 14.98 1.38 -1.95
N GLN A 17 14.69 1.30 -0.66
CA GLN A 17 13.53 1.97 -0.06
C GLN A 17 13.66 3.50 -0.08
N LYS A 18 14.88 4.04 -0.15
CA LYS A 18 15.15 5.48 -0.21
C LYS A 18 15.17 5.97 -1.65
N ASP A 19 15.87 5.26 -2.53
CA ASP A 19 15.89 5.54 -3.98
C ASP A 19 16.04 4.23 -4.77
N CYS A 20 14.94 3.77 -5.36
CA CYS A 20 14.94 2.56 -6.18
C CYS A 20 15.58 2.74 -7.56
N ARG A 21 15.99 3.97 -7.96
CA ARG A 21 16.66 4.26 -9.22
C ARG A 21 18.19 4.23 -9.11
N ILE A 22 18.72 4.05 -7.89
CA ILE A 22 20.16 3.95 -7.68
C ILE A 22 20.76 2.76 -8.44
N SER A 23 21.91 2.94 -9.08
CA SER A 23 22.55 1.85 -9.85
C SER A 23 23.11 0.76 -8.93
N CYS A 24 23.09 -0.49 -9.41
CA CYS A 24 23.69 -1.63 -8.70
C CYS A 24 25.18 -1.40 -8.36
N LYS A 25 25.91 -0.69 -9.21
CA LYS A 25 27.29 -0.29 -8.96
C LYS A 25 27.42 0.60 -7.72
N LYS A 26 26.53 1.61 -7.56
CA LYS A 26 26.53 2.49 -6.38
C LYS A 26 26.12 1.73 -5.12
N ILE A 27 25.08 0.90 -5.20
CA ILE A 27 24.67 0.03 -4.08
C ILE A 27 25.87 -0.85 -3.66
N GLY A 28 26.53 -1.49 -4.63
CA GLY A 28 27.69 -2.35 -4.36
C GLY A 28 28.82 -1.63 -3.63
N ALA A 29 29.11 -0.39 -4.04
CA ALA A 29 30.13 0.44 -3.38
C ALA A 29 29.79 0.73 -1.90
N GLU A 30 28.50 0.92 -1.56
CA GLU A 30 28.08 1.20 -0.18
C GLU A 30 28.14 -0.04 0.73
N ILE A 31 27.88 -1.25 0.17
CA ILE A 31 27.78 -2.47 0.98
C ILE A 31 28.97 -3.44 0.82
N GLY A 32 29.97 -3.07 0.02
CA GLY A 32 31.18 -3.88 -0.20
C GLY A 32 30.98 -5.07 -1.13
N LEU A 33 30.14 -4.92 -2.17
CA LEU A 33 29.93 -5.92 -3.22
C LEU A 33 30.19 -5.33 -4.61
N SER A 34 30.49 -6.20 -5.59
CA SER A 34 30.50 -5.81 -7.00
C SER A 34 29.08 -5.73 -7.56
N GLU A 35 28.92 -5.15 -8.75
CA GLU A 35 27.62 -4.87 -9.38
C GLU A 35 26.80 -6.13 -9.64
N THR A 36 27.41 -7.17 -10.21
CA THR A 36 26.72 -8.41 -10.59
C THR A 36 26.06 -9.14 -9.41
N PRO A 37 26.74 -9.37 -8.27
CA PRO A 37 26.09 -9.93 -7.08
C PRO A 37 24.94 -9.09 -6.55
N VAL A 38 25.02 -7.76 -6.62
CA VAL A 38 23.91 -6.88 -6.21
C VAL A 38 22.70 -7.08 -7.12
N GLN A 39 22.91 -7.09 -8.43
CA GLN A 39 21.85 -7.29 -9.41
C GLN A 39 21.12 -8.64 -9.20
N LEU A 40 21.89 -9.72 -9.04
CA LEU A 40 21.32 -11.06 -8.79
C LEU A 40 20.52 -11.12 -7.48
N ARG A 41 21.01 -10.46 -6.41
CA ARG A 41 20.30 -10.40 -5.14
C ARG A 41 19.00 -9.64 -5.26
N ILE A 42 18.96 -8.50 -5.94
CA ILE A 42 17.75 -7.72 -6.20
C ILE A 42 16.73 -8.56 -6.96
N GLN A 43 17.17 -9.25 -8.01
CA GLN A 43 16.32 -10.14 -8.80
C GLN A 43 15.71 -11.24 -7.94
N HIS A 44 16.52 -11.97 -7.16
CA HIS A 44 16.02 -13.03 -6.28
C HIS A 44 15.04 -12.49 -5.22
N MET A 45 15.33 -11.32 -4.61
CA MET A 45 14.42 -10.71 -3.64
C MET A 45 13.09 -10.26 -4.27
N TYR A 46 13.09 -9.89 -5.54
CA TYR A 46 11.87 -9.60 -6.29
C TYR A 46 11.09 -10.88 -6.60
N GLU A 47 11.75 -11.92 -7.10
CA GLU A 47 11.14 -13.24 -7.39
C GLU A 47 10.60 -13.93 -6.14
N ASP A 48 11.30 -13.84 -5.03
CA ASP A 48 10.87 -14.36 -3.72
C ASP A 48 9.78 -13.51 -3.05
N GLY A 49 9.42 -12.34 -3.64
CA GLY A 49 8.37 -11.44 -3.17
C GLY A 49 8.73 -10.57 -1.96
N TYR A 50 10.02 -10.43 -1.62
CA TYR A 50 10.48 -9.42 -0.65
C TYR A 50 10.31 -8.00 -1.21
N ILE A 51 10.51 -7.82 -2.50
CA ILE A 51 10.21 -6.59 -3.23
C ILE A 51 8.92 -6.82 -4.01
N LYS A 52 7.85 -6.11 -3.66
CA LYS A 52 6.56 -6.25 -4.34
C LYS A 52 6.54 -5.59 -5.71
N LYS A 53 7.14 -4.40 -5.82
CA LYS A 53 7.21 -3.60 -7.06
C LYS A 53 8.21 -2.46 -6.91
N PHE A 54 8.67 -1.93 -8.04
CA PHE A 54 9.37 -0.65 -8.13
C PHE A 54 8.37 0.39 -8.65
N THR A 55 8.21 1.50 -7.93
CA THR A 55 7.22 2.53 -8.30
C THR A 55 7.66 3.91 -7.84
N ALA A 56 7.21 4.95 -8.53
CA ALA A 56 7.32 6.32 -8.05
C ALA A 56 6.17 6.62 -7.09
N ILE A 57 6.47 7.31 -5.99
CA ILE A 57 5.46 7.86 -5.09
C ILE A 57 5.20 9.30 -5.53
N LEU A 58 3.95 9.60 -5.88
CA LEU A 58 3.55 10.90 -6.37
C LEU A 58 3.01 11.77 -5.23
N ASP A 59 3.22 13.08 -5.36
CA ASP A 59 2.50 14.05 -4.55
C ASP A 59 1.03 14.10 -5.03
N ALA A 60 0.12 13.55 -4.23
CA ALA A 60 -1.28 13.40 -4.59
C ALA A 60 -1.92 14.74 -4.99
N LYS A 61 -1.63 15.82 -4.24
CA LYS A 61 -2.19 17.15 -4.52
C LYS A 61 -1.73 17.72 -5.86
N LYS A 62 -0.45 17.49 -6.22
CA LYS A 62 0.10 17.96 -7.49
C LYS A 62 -0.45 17.25 -8.71
N VAL A 63 -0.98 16.04 -8.52
CA VAL A 63 -1.60 15.25 -9.59
C VAL A 63 -3.12 15.22 -9.52
N GLY A 64 -3.72 16.19 -8.78
CA GLY A 64 -5.16 16.42 -8.78
C GLY A 64 -5.96 15.73 -7.68
N PHE A 65 -5.32 14.95 -6.79
CA PHE A 65 -6.00 14.34 -5.65
C PHE A 65 -5.85 15.20 -4.40
N GLY A 66 -6.71 16.21 -4.28
CA GLY A 66 -6.67 17.19 -3.18
C GLY A 66 -7.15 16.64 -1.84
N LEU A 67 -7.92 15.54 -1.84
CA LEU A 67 -8.56 15.01 -0.65
C LEU A 67 -8.26 13.51 -0.49
N ILE A 68 -7.75 13.13 0.67
CA ILE A 68 -7.55 11.74 1.08
C ILE A 68 -8.59 11.43 2.16
N GLY A 69 -9.37 10.38 1.92
CA GLY A 69 -10.35 9.87 2.87
C GLY A 69 -10.02 8.46 3.33
N TYR A 70 -10.38 8.17 4.59
CA TYR A 70 -10.45 6.83 5.15
C TYR A 70 -11.91 6.49 5.43
N VAL A 71 -12.40 5.44 4.82
CA VAL A 71 -13.78 4.98 4.93
C VAL A 71 -13.78 3.67 5.68
N GLN A 72 -14.40 3.63 6.83
CA GLN A 72 -14.69 2.42 7.58
C GLN A 72 -16.00 1.83 7.08
N ALA A 73 -16.03 0.54 6.82
CA ALA A 73 -17.21 -0.17 6.40
C ALA A 73 -17.53 -1.30 7.38
N LYS A 74 -18.80 -1.37 7.79
CA LYS A 74 -19.35 -2.45 8.60
C LYS A 74 -20.46 -3.13 7.80
N LEU A 75 -20.32 -4.43 7.55
CA LEU A 75 -21.32 -5.20 6.83
C LEU A 75 -22.45 -5.62 7.77
N VAL A 76 -23.66 -5.70 7.23
CA VAL A 76 -24.81 -6.27 7.96
C VAL A 76 -24.67 -7.79 8.03
N GLU A 77 -24.15 -8.41 6.97
CA GLU A 77 -24.00 -9.86 6.86
C GLU A 77 -22.52 -10.24 7.03
N HIS A 78 -22.20 -10.92 8.14
CA HIS A 78 -20.84 -11.37 8.50
C HIS A 78 -20.57 -12.82 8.06
N THR A 79 -20.82 -13.14 6.79
CA THR A 79 -20.40 -14.43 6.22
C THR A 79 -19.06 -14.29 5.50
N GLU A 80 -18.27 -15.36 5.41
CA GLU A 80 -17.02 -15.38 4.66
C GLU A 80 -17.23 -14.95 3.20
N GLU A 81 -18.34 -15.41 2.60
CA GLU A 81 -18.73 -15.06 1.24
C GLU A 81 -19.00 -13.55 1.12
N SER A 82 -19.76 -12.97 2.05
CA SER A 82 -20.10 -11.54 2.04
C SER A 82 -18.85 -10.67 2.19
N LEU A 83 -17.95 -11.02 3.12
CA LEU A 83 -16.68 -10.33 3.33
C LEU A 83 -15.78 -10.40 2.08
N THR A 84 -15.66 -11.58 1.48
CA THR A 84 -14.84 -11.80 0.27
C THR A 84 -15.40 -11.04 -0.93
N ASN A 85 -16.72 -11.08 -1.13
CA ASN A 85 -17.40 -10.37 -2.22
C ASN A 85 -17.24 -8.86 -2.08
N PHE A 86 -17.45 -8.32 -0.87
CA PHE A 86 -17.23 -6.90 -0.62
C PHE A 86 -15.82 -6.45 -0.99
N MET A 87 -14.80 -7.15 -0.50
CA MET A 87 -13.40 -6.82 -0.77
C MET A 87 -13.08 -6.89 -2.27
N THR A 88 -13.59 -7.95 -2.94
CA THR A 88 -13.37 -8.15 -4.38
C THR A 88 -13.96 -7.03 -5.21
N GLU A 89 -15.15 -6.52 -4.85
CA GLU A 89 -15.78 -5.42 -5.58
C GLU A 89 -15.18 -4.06 -5.19
N ALA A 90 -14.84 -3.85 -3.92
CA ALA A 90 -14.27 -2.59 -3.46
C ALA A 90 -12.93 -2.27 -4.14
N VAL A 91 -12.06 -3.27 -4.32
CA VAL A 91 -10.73 -3.05 -4.95
C VAL A 91 -10.79 -2.80 -6.46
N LYS A 92 -11.94 -2.98 -7.11
CA LYS A 92 -12.13 -2.63 -8.53
C LYS A 92 -12.38 -1.14 -8.75
N LEU A 93 -12.74 -0.41 -7.69
CA LEU A 93 -13.00 1.02 -7.78
C LEU A 93 -11.67 1.78 -7.90
N GLU A 94 -11.53 2.60 -8.93
CA GLU A 94 -10.28 3.33 -9.21
C GLU A 94 -9.91 4.32 -8.10
N GLU A 95 -10.89 4.86 -7.41
CA GLU A 95 -10.71 5.79 -6.29
C GLU A 95 -10.17 5.10 -5.04
N VAL A 96 -10.39 3.78 -4.92
CA VAL A 96 -9.86 2.96 -3.82
C VAL A 96 -8.38 2.70 -4.03
N LYS A 97 -7.55 3.21 -3.13
CA LYS A 97 -6.10 3.03 -3.18
C LYS A 97 -5.62 1.92 -2.26
N GLU A 98 -6.35 1.69 -1.17
CA GLU A 98 -6.08 0.61 -0.21
C GLU A 98 -7.39 0.08 0.33
N CYS A 99 -7.45 -1.23 0.59
CA CYS A 99 -8.58 -1.89 1.22
C CYS A 99 -8.06 -2.98 2.15
N TYR A 100 -8.39 -2.88 3.42
CA TYR A 100 -7.95 -3.81 4.47
C TYR A 100 -9.16 -4.43 5.16
N HIS A 101 -9.13 -5.75 5.36
CA HIS A 101 -10.02 -6.43 6.29
C HIS A 101 -9.46 -6.25 7.69
N MET A 102 -10.27 -5.75 8.59
CA MET A 102 -9.86 -5.32 9.93
C MET A 102 -10.44 -6.23 11.00
N SER A 103 -9.75 -6.32 12.13
CA SER A 103 -10.33 -6.83 13.37
C SER A 103 -10.87 -5.65 14.19
N GLY A 104 -12.06 -5.78 14.78
CA GLY A 104 -12.64 -4.75 15.65
C GLY A 104 -14.05 -4.34 15.28
N ALA A 105 -14.40 -3.07 15.51
CA ALA A 105 -15.77 -2.58 15.35
C ALA A 105 -16.24 -2.49 13.90
N TYR A 106 -15.33 -2.35 12.96
CA TYR A 106 -15.56 -2.27 11.52
C TYR A 106 -14.84 -3.41 10.81
N ASP A 107 -15.40 -3.87 9.69
CA ASP A 107 -14.88 -4.99 8.93
C ASP A 107 -13.80 -4.57 7.93
N PHE A 108 -13.93 -3.37 7.38
CA PHE A 108 -12.99 -2.88 6.37
C PHE A 108 -12.57 -1.45 6.64
N LEU A 109 -11.31 -1.17 6.31
CA LEU A 109 -10.77 0.17 6.18
C LEU A 109 -10.36 0.38 4.73
N ILE A 110 -10.91 1.41 4.10
CA ILE A 110 -10.67 1.75 2.70
C ILE A 110 -10.02 3.13 2.66
N ARG A 111 -8.92 3.27 1.93
CA ARG A 111 -8.32 4.57 1.63
C ARG A 111 -8.72 5.00 0.23
N VAL A 112 -9.31 6.18 0.13
CA VAL A 112 -9.69 6.81 -1.15
C VAL A 112 -8.85 8.06 -1.40
N ALA A 113 -8.54 8.32 -2.68
CA ALA A 113 -7.90 9.55 -3.11
C ALA A 113 -8.76 10.18 -4.21
N ILE A 114 -9.18 11.44 -4.00
CA ILE A 114 -10.20 12.15 -4.77
C ILE A 114 -9.83 13.62 -4.90
N SER A 115 -10.48 14.36 -5.80
CA SER A 115 -10.22 15.78 -5.99
C SER A 115 -10.77 16.63 -4.84
N ASP A 116 -12.03 16.39 -4.44
CA ASP A 116 -12.77 17.21 -3.50
C ASP A 116 -13.95 16.44 -2.85
N MET A 117 -14.76 17.14 -2.05
CA MET A 117 -15.93 16.58 -1.36
C MET A 117 -17.11 16.30 -2.29
N ASP A 118 -17.24 17.02 -3.39
CA ASP A 118 -18.32 16.79 -4.36
C ASP A 118 -18.10 15.47 -5.08
N GLU A 119 -16.86 15.18 -5.51
CA GLU A 119 -16.49 13.89 -6.04
C GLU A 119 -16.71 12.77 -5.01
N TYR A 120 -16.32 12.99 -3.75
CA TYR A 120 -16.57 12.00 -2.68
C TYR A 120 -18.06 11.67 -2.53
N SER A 121 -18.91 12.69 -2.48
CA SER A 121 -20.36 12.48 -2.36
C SER A 121 -20.91 11.63 -3.50
N GLN A 122 -20.44 11.84 -4.72
CA GLN A 122 -20.85 11.03 -5.85
C GLN A 122 -20.34 9.58 -5.76
N ILE A 123 -19.09 9.38 -5.31
CA ILE A 123 -18.51 8.05 -5.12
C ILE A 123 -19.27 7.29 -4.04
N LEU A 124 -19.55 7.93 -2.91
CA LEU A 124 -20.31 7.32 -1.82
C LEU A 124 -21.67 6.82 -2.30
N LEU A 125 -22.44 7.70 -2.95
CA LEU A 125 -23.82 7.38 -3.40
C LEU A 125 -23.86 6.40 -4.58
N LYS A 126 -22.96 6.54 -5.55
CA LYS A 126 -23.04 5.80 -6.81
C LYS A 126 -22.24 4.51 -6.84
N LYS A 127 -21.17 4.43 -6.04
CA LYS A 127 -20.22 3.31 -6.07
C LYS A 127 -20.18 2.56 -4.73
N LEU A 128 -19.76 3.23 -3.64
CA LEU A 128 -19.59 2.57 -2.34
C LEU A 128 -20.90 2.00 -1.80
N ALA A 129 -22.00 2.76 -1.87
CA ALA A 129 -23.31 2.32 -1.38
C ALA A 129 -23.88 1.12 -2.14
N LYS A 130 -23.33 0.78 -3.31
CA LYS A 130 -23.75 -0.38 -4.12
C LYS A 130 -22.91 -1.62 -3.88
N LEU A 131 -21.88 -1.52 -3.05
CA LEU A 131 -21.06 -2.68 -2.71
C LEU A 131 -21.91 -3.75 -1.97
N PRO A 132 -21.59 -5.04 -2.17
CA PRO A 132 -22.33 -6.13 -1.55
C PRO A 132 -22.25 -6.09 -0.02
N GLY A 133 -23.17 -6.80 0.66
CA GLY A 133 -23.18 -6.93 2.11
C GLY A 133 -23.88 -5.78 2.84
N LYS A 134 -24.53 -4.84 2.13
CA LYS A 134 -25.26 -3.67 2.71
C LYS A 134 -24.40 -2.94 3.74
N PRO A 135 -23.23 -2.42 3.34
CA PRO A 135 -22.31 -1.81 4.28
C PRO A 135 -22.84 -0.53 4.89
N HIS A 136 -22.59 -0.35 6.18
CA HIS A 136 -22.67 0.96 6.84
C HIS A 136 -21.29 1.60 6.79
N PHE A 137 -21.23 2.86 6.34
CA PHE A 137 -19.97 3.59 6.17
C PHE A 137 -19.82 4.71 7.17
N GLU A 138 -18.61 4.89 7.68
CA GLU A 138 -18.16 6.06 8.41
C GLU A 138 -16.89 6.60 7.75
N SER A 139 -16.84 7.91 7.48
CA SER A 139 -15.80 8.51 6.64
C SER A 139 -15.03 9.57 7.39
N PHE A 140 -13.71 9.52 7.27
CA PHE A 140 -12.76 10.44 7.89
C PHE A 140 -11.85 11.03 6.83
N PHE A 141 -11.63 12.33 6.87
CA PHE A 141 -10.76 13.01 5.91
C PHE A 141 -9.49 13.50 6.57
N VAL A 142 -8.38 13.36 5.85
CA VAL A 142 -7.07 13.80 6.32
C VAL A 142 -7.01 15.32 6.30
N MET A 143 -6.95 15.93 7.48
CA MET A 143 -6.80 17.39 7.65
C MET A 143 -5.36 17.83 7.44
N SER A 144 -4.40 17.05 7.92
CA SER A 144 -2.98 17.31 7.74
C SER A 144 -2.20 16.00 7.77
N GLU A 145 -1.12 15.94 7.01
CA GLU A 145 -0.22 14.79 6.98
C GLU A 145 1.07 15.15 7.71
N GLY A 146 1.34 14.48 8.82
CA GLY A 146 2.57 14.67 9.59
C GLY A 146 3.72 13.80 9.07
N LYS A 147 3.41 12.58 8.59
CA LYS A 147 4.38 11.64 8.04
C LYS A 147 3.66 10.59 7.19
N CYS A 148 4.17 10.35 5.99
CA CYS A 148 3.72 9.27 5.12
C CYS A 148 4.94 8.56 4.52
N GLU A 149 5.46 7.58 5.24
CA GLU A 149 6.58 6.76 4.81
C GLU A 149 6.15 5.32 4.60
N THR A 150 6.58 4.73 3.49
CA THR A 150 6.31 3.32 3.14
C THR A 150 7.47 2.39 3.49
N GLY A 151 8.63 2.95 3.89
CA GLY A 151 9.85 2.20 4.17
C GLY A 151 9.85 1.58 5.58
N TYR A 152 10.51 0.43 5.70
CA TYR A 152 10.73 -0.27 6.96
C TYR A 152 12.18 -0.15 7.39
N VAL A 153 12.47 0.05 8.66
CA VAL A 153 13.82 -0.05 9.20
C VAL A 153 14.18 -1.53 9.28
N LEU A 154 15.08 -1.98 8.39
CA LEU A 154 15.58 -3.34 8.38
C LEU A 154 16.90 -3.37 9.15
N GLY A 155 16.93 -4.11 10.24
CA GLY A 155 18.10 -4.35 11.09
C GLY A 155 17.89 -5.66 11.84
N ASN A 156 18.88 -6.07 12.63
CA ASN A 156 18.71 -7.25 13.50
C ASN A 156 17.55 -6.98 14.48
N ARG A 157 16.36 -7.45 14.15
CA ARG A 157 15.32 -7.69 15.15
C ARG A 157 15.72 -8.97 15.87
N ASN A 158 16.37 -8.84 17.02
CA ASN A 158 16.59 -9.94 17.96
C ASN A 158 15.24 -10.50 18.41
#